data_9eb6681ff53beef0374e90e20f9d4884
#
_entry.id   9eb6681ff53beef0374e90e20f9d4884
#
_cell.length_a   1.000
_cell.length_b   1.000
_cell.length_c   1.000
_cell.angle_alpha   90.00
_cell.angle_beta   90.00
_cell.angle_gamma   90.00
#
_symmetry.space_group_name_H-M   'P 1'
#
loop_
_entity.id
_entity.type
_entity.pdbx_description
1 polymer ?
#
loop_
_entity_poly.entity_id
_entity_poly.type
_entity_poly.pdbx_seq_one_letter_code
_entity_poly.pdbx_strand_id
1 'polypeptide(L)'
;MTLSQSKVGHDIEAKNADWSFGGNVPDTFVDHIKNSVPLYEEGHDLICQLSDFFCSDGGVNYEVGASTGELLKKLAVHNQNKPNAKWVGLDVETAMIDKAKEHCKDCDTITILNEDIRLFEYEKADLFVSYYCMQFVPPRDRQDLFKRIYDSLNWGGAFIMFEKVRGPDARFQDILSSLYSDFKVRNGFSAEEILSKTRSLKGILDPFSTEGNIGLLKRAGFVDIMTVQKYLCFEGFLVIK
;
A
#
# COMPACT_ATOMS: atom_id res chain seq x y z
N MET A 1 21.96 20.20 18.09
CA MET A 1 20.56 20.20 18.52
C MET A 1 20.04 18.79 18.34
N THR A 2 19.86 18.04 19.40
CA THR A 2 19.16 16.74 19.37
C THR A 2 17.72 17.03 19.02
N LEU A 3 17.26 16.61 17.84
CA LEU A 3 15.87 16.73 17.44
C LEU A 3 15.07 15.82 18.38
N SER A 4 14.24 16.42 19.25
CA SER A 4 13.32 15.71 20.12
C SER A 4 12.33 14.91 19.29
N GLN A 5 11.88 13.77 19.81
CA GLN A 5 10.72 13.06 19.28
C GLN A 5 9.52 14.01 19.29
N SER A 6 8.72 13.96 18.23
CA SER A 6 7.50 14.77 18.06
C SER A 6 6.33 13.87 17.77
N LYS A 7 5.17 14.19 18.33
CA LYS A 7 3.92 13.49 17.99
C LYS A 7 3.55 13.71 16.52
N VAL A 8 3.13 12.63 15.87
CA VAL A 8 2.71 12.62 14.44
C VAL A 8 1.25 12.16 14.26
N GLY A 9 0.51 12.13 15.34
CA GLY A 9 -0.88 11.72 15.45
C GLY A 9 -1.05 10.32 16.08
N HIS A 10 -2.18 10.08 16.78
CA HIS A 10 -2.52 8.83 17.44
C HIS A 10 -1.42 8.28 18.38
N ASP A 11 -0.79 9.18 19.15
CA ASP A 11 0.31 8.90 20.08
C ASP A 11 1.57 8.25 19.45
N ILE A 12 1.68 8.27 18.12
CA ILE A 12 2.89 7.87 17.42
C ILE A 12 3.91 9.00 17.53
N GLU A 13 5.15 8.65 17.88
CA GLU A 13 6.29 9.57 17.94
C GLU A 13 7.30 9.24 16.84
N ALA A 14 7.81 10.26 16.18
CA ALA A 14 8.85 10.12 15.17
C ALA A 14 9.83 11.30 15.19
N LYS A 15 11.04 11.06 14.68
CA LYS A 15 12.06 12.09 14.49
C LYS A 15 12.08 12.54 13.02
N ASN A 16 12.87 13.58 12.73
CA ASN A 16 13.07 14.04 11.37
C ASN A 16 13.81 12.97 10.55
N ALA A 17 13.25 12.61 9.36
CA ALA A 17 13.79 11.59 8.45
C ALA A 17 14.03 10.22 9.12
N ASP A 18 13.12 9.80 10.00
CA ASP A 18 13.27 8.60 10.82
C ASP A 18 11.92 7.91 11.06
N TRP A 19 11.04 7.92 10.04
CA TRP A 19 9.79 7.20 10.12
C TRP A 19 10.04 5.68 10.05
N SER A 20 9.42 4.93 10.96
CA SER A 20 9.41 3.47 10.99
C SER A 20 7.99 2.98 11.24
N PHE A 21 7.66 1.81 10.74
CA PHE A 21 6.41 1.12 10.99
C PHE A 21 6.49 0.17 12.19
N GLY A 22 7.63 0.13 12.89
CA GLY A 22 7.85 -0.66 14.09
C GLY A 22 7.38 0.03 15.39
N GLY A 23 7.79 -0.53 16.53
CA GLY A 23 7.45 0.01 17.86
C GLY A 23 5.96 -0.12 18.16
N ASN A 24 5.30 0.98 18.59
CA ASN A 24 3.87 1.04 18.91
C ASN A 24 2.98 1.35 17.69
N VAL A 25 3.56 1.56 16.51
CA VAL A 25 2.80 1.90 15.29
C VAL A 25 1.76 0.84 14.94
N PRO A 26 2.03 -0.48 15.00
CA PRO A 26 1.04 -1.50 14.67
C PRO A 26 -0.24 -1.45 15.51
N ASP A 27 -0.17 -0.95 16.75
CA ASP A 27 -1.33 -0.90 17.65
C ASP A 27 -2.35 0.19 17.28
N THR A 28 -1.89 1.29 16.70
CA THR A 28 -2.72 2.44 16.30
C THR A 28 -2.75 2.66 14.79
N PHE A 29 -2.10 1.76 14.03
CA PHE A 29 -1.89 1.92 12.58
C PHE A 29 -3.20 2.08 11.82
N VAL A 30 -4.18 1.22 12.08
CA VAL A 30 -5.46 1.21 11.35
C VAL A 30 -6.19 2.53 11.52
N ASP A 31 -6.29 3.04 12.75
CA ASP A 31 -6.94 4.33 13.04
C ASP A 31 -6.16 5.51 12.43
N HIS A 32 -4.82 5.45 12.53
CA HIS A 32 -3.96 6.49 11.95
C HIS A 32 -4.10 6.55 10.42
N ILE A 33 -4.11 5.40 9.74
CA ILE A 33 -4.17 5.35 8.27
C ILE A 33 -5.54 5.77 7.76
N LYS A 34 -6.65 5.35 8.39
CA LYS A 34 -8.02 5.76 8.03
C LYS A 34 -8.21 7.28 8.09
N ASN A 35 -7.61 7.93 9.07
CA ASN A 35 -7.67 9.39 9.20
C ASN A 35 -6.68 10.14 8.29
N SER A 36 -5.64 9.46 7.78
CA SER A 36 -4.58 10.05 6.94
C SER A 36 -4.79 9.83 5.45
N VAL A 37 -5.48 8.77 5.05
CA VAL A 37 -5.68 8.39 3.65
C VAL A 37 -7.16 8.49 3.31
N PRO A 38 -7.54 9.42 2.40
CA PRO A 38 -8.93 9.54 1.98
C PRO A 38 -9.39 8.29 1.25
N LEU A 39 -10.66 7.93 1.46
CA LEU A 39 -11.32 6.77 0.85
C LEU A 39 -10.58 5.44 1.12
N TYR A 40 -9.99 5.30 2.32
CA TYR A 40 -9.19 4.14 2.67
C TYR A 40 -10.02 2.84 2.68
N GLU A 41 -11.19 2.86 3.29
CA GLU A 41 -12.07 1.68 3.36
C GLU A 41 -12.77 1.41 2.04
N GLU A 42 -13.21 2.45 1.33
CA GLU A 42 -13.78 2.35 -0.01
C GLU A 42 -12.78 1.75 -1.01
N GLY A 43 -11.48 2.05 -0.85
CA GLY A 43 -10.41 1.43 -1.63
C GLY A 43 -10.30 -0.08 -1.35
N HIS A 44 -10.40 -0.52 -0.09
CA HIS A 44 -10.46 -1.94 0.26
C HIS A 44 -11.66 -2.63 -0.40
N ASP A 45 -12.85 -2.02 -0.30
CA ASP A 45 -14.08 -2.58 -0.86
C ASP A 45 -14.01 -2.68 -2.39
N LEU A 46 -13.43 -1.65 -3.04
CA LEU A 46 -13.20 -1.68 -4.49
C LEU A 46 -12.22 -2.78 -4.89
N ILE A 47 -11.12 -2.96 -4.16
CA ILE A 47 -10.13 -4.01 -4.43
C ILE A 47 -10.77 -5.40 -4.25
N CYS A 48 -11.59 -5.60 -3.21
CA CYS A 48 -12.34 -6.84 -3.04
C CYS A 48 -13.25 -7.13 -4.25
N GLN A 49 -14.02 -6.15 -4.72
CA GLN A 49 -14.87 -6.30 -5.90
C GLN A 49 -14.07 -6.57 -7.18
N LEU A 50 -12.95 -5.90 -7.36
CA LEU A 50 -12.05 -6.15 -8.50
C LEU A 50 -11.46 -7.56 -8.47
N SER A 51 -11.21 -8.12 -7.30
CA SER A 51 -10.66 -9.48 -7.16
C SER A 51 -11.56 -10.58 -7.75
N ASP A 52 -12.87 -10.33 -7.85
CA ASP A 52 -13.82 -11.27 -8.46
C ASP A 52 -13.46 -11.61 -9.91
N PHE A 53 -12.85 -10.68 -10.64
CA PHE A 53 -12.52 -10.80 -12.05
C PHE A 53 -11.24 -11.59 -12.30
N PHE A 54 -10.36 -11.71 -11.31
CA PHE A 54 -9.01 -12.23 -11.52
C PHE A 54 -8.70 -13.49 -10.71
N CYS A 55 -9.19 -13.58 -9.48
CA CYS A 55 -8.89 -14.72 -8.61
C CYS A 55 -9.60 -15.99 -9.07
N SER A 56 -8.86 -17.09 -9.19
CA SER A 56 -9.40 -18.42 -9.47
C SER A 56 -9.38 -19.31 -8.22
N ASP A 57 -10.21 -20.36 -8.23
CA ASP A 57 -10.12 -21.39 -7.19
C ASP A 57 -8.83 -22.21 -7.37
N GLY A 58 -7.96 -22.21 -6.35
CA GLY A 58 -6.61 -22.77 -6.42
C GLY A 58 -5.53 -21.79 -6.90
N GLY A 59 -5.90 -20.57 -7.32
CA GLY A 59 -4.96 -19.52 -7.69
C GLY A 59 -4.18 -18.96 -6.48
N VAL A 60 -3.01 -18.38 -6.77
CA VAL A 60 -2.19 -17.69 -5.77
C VAL A 60 -2.39 -16.18 -5.91
N ASN A 61 -2.57 -15.49 -4.79
CA ASN A 61 -2.81 -14.06 -4.72
C ASN A 61 -1.90 -13.44 -3.68
N TYR A 62 -1.22 -12.34 -4.02
CA TYR A 62 -0.27 -11.67 -3.14
C TYR A 62 -0.76 -10.30 -2.71
N GLU A 63 -0.59 -9.97 -1.42
CA GLU A 63 -0.56 -8.60 -0.94
C GLU A 63 0.88 -8.24 -0.56
N VAL A 64 1.48 -7.29 -1.28
CA VAL A 64 2.83 -6.79 -1.03
C VAL A 64 2.79 -5.55 -0.16
N GLY A 65 3.38 -5.63 1.04
CA GLY A 65 3.21 -4.66 2.11
C GLY A 65 1.90 -4.88 2.86
N ALA A 66 1.66 -6.10 3.34
CA ALA A 66 0.40 -6.52 3.96
C ALA A 66 0.13 -5.87 5.33
N SER A 67 1.13 -5.21 5.94
CA SER A 67 0.97 -4.50 7.20
C SER A 67 0.31 -5.38 8.28
N THR A 68 -0.79 -4.95 8.88
CA THR A 68 -1.57 -5.70 9.90
C THR A 68 -2.54 -6.74 9.31
N GLY A 69 -2.54 -6.96 7.99
CA GLY A 69 -3.34 -7.98 7.31
C GLY A 69 -4.82 -7.64 7.09
N GLU A 70 -5.22 -6.38 7.30
CA GLU A 70 -6.62 -5.95 7.19
C GLU A 70 -7.23 -6.21 5.79
N LEU A 71 -6.52 -5.77 4.74
CA LEU A 71 -7.00 -5.97 3.37
C LEU A 71 -6.91 -7.43 2.95
N LEU A 72 -5.82 -8.11 3.31
CA LEU A 72 -5.63 -9.53 2.97
C LEU A 72 -6.76 -10.39 3.53
N LYS A 73 -7.16 -10.15 4.80
CA LYS A 73 -8.27 -10.84 5.43
C LYS A 73 -9.60 -10.54 4.74
N LYS A 74 -9.86 -9.27 4.41
CA LYS A 74 -11.05 -8.87 3.64
C LYS A 74 -11.12 -9.58 2.29
N LEU A 75 -10.01 -9.66 1.56
CA LEU A 75 -9.89 -10.37 0.28
C LEU A 75 -10.19 -11.86 0.41
N ALA A 76 -9.60 -12.54 1.40
CA ALA A 76 -9.84 -13.97 1.64
C ALA A 76 -11.31 -14.24 2.00
N VAL A 77 -11.91 -13.41 2.86
CA VAL A 77 -13.32 -13.52 3.26
C VAL A 77 -14.24 -13.25 2.07
N HIS A 78 -13.95 -12.20 1.28
CA HIS A 78 -14.74 -11.85 0.08
C HIS A 78 -14.76 -13.01 -0.94
N ASN A 79 -13.64 -13.70 -1.11
CA ASN A 79 -13.47 -14.81 -2.04
C ASN A 79 -13.68 -16.20 -1.39
N GLN A 80 -14.41 -16.31 -0.29
CA GLN A 80 -14.67 -17.59 0.41
C GLN A 80 -15.37 -18.66 -0.46
N ASN A 81 -15.98 -18.25 -1.57
CA ASN A 81 -16.52 -19.14 -2.59
C ASN A 81 -15.45 -19.82 -3.47
N LYS A 82 -14.17 -19.48 -3.28
CA LYS A 82 -12.98 -20.07 -3.89
C LYS A 82 -12.09 -20.68 -2.79
N PRO A 83 -12.49 -21.80 -2.18
CA PRO A 83 -11.90 -22.29 -0.92
C PRO A 83 -10.45 -22.76 -1.06
N ASN A 84 -9.97 -23.00 -2.27
CA ASN A 84 -8.57 -23.40 -2.53
C ASN A 84 -7.67 -22.22 -2.95
N ALA A 85 -8.22 -21.00 -3.07
CA ALA A 85 -7.43 -19.81 -3.36
C ALA A 85 -6.45 -19.52 -2.22
N LYS A 86 -5.19 -19.27 -2.56
CA LYS A 86 -4.12 -18.97 -1.61
C LYS A 86 -3.91 -17.47 -1.53
N TRP A 87 -3.85 -16.94 -0.32
CA TRP A 87 -3.62 -15.53 -0.02
C TRP A 87 -2.30 -15.37 0.73
N VAL A 88 -1.33 -14.70 0.14
CA VAL A 88 0.00 -14.55 0.70
C VAL A 88 0.28 -13.07 0.97
N GLY A 89 0.43 -12.72 2.25
CA GLY A 89 0.82 -11.39 2.69
C GLY A 89 2.31 -11.31 2.99
N LEU A 90 2.98 -10.29 2.45
CA LEU A 90 4.40 -10.02 2.63
C LEU A 90 4.61 -8.67 3.29
N ASP A 91 5.42 -8.60 4.33
CA ASP A 91 5.89 -7.35 4.92
C ASP A 91 7.29 -7.53 5.54
N VAL A 92 8.08 -6.47 5.60
CA VAL A 92 9.42 -6.49 6.20
C VAL A 92 9.40 -6.18 7.70
N GLU A 93 8.32 -5.55 8.19
CA GLU A 93 8.21 -5.11 9.57
C GLU A 93 7.67 -6.22 10.46
N THR A 94 8.54 -6.82 11.27
CA THR A 94 8.19 -7.95 12.13
C THR A 94 6.98 -7.66 13.04
N ALA A 95 6.90 -6.45 13.61
CA ALA A 95 5.79 -6.08 14.48
C ALA A 95 4.43 -6.02 13.73
N MET A 96 4.43 -5.62 12.44
CA MET A 96 3.25 -5.69 11.57
C MET A 96 2.87 -7.14 11.28
N ILE A 97 3.85 -7.98 10.96
CA ILE A 97 3.66 -9.41 10.69
C ILE A 97 3.05 -10.15 11.90
N ASP A 98 3.50 -9.86 13.11
CA ASP A 98 2.96 -10.49 14.32
C ASP A 98 1.47 -10.13 14.51
N LYS A 99 1.11 -8.87 14.27
CA LYS A 99 -0.30 -8.42 14.26
C LYS A 99 -1.11 -9.07 13.15
N ALA A 100 -0.55 -9.15 11.93
CA ALA A 100 -1.22 -9.77 10.80
C ALA A 100 -1.51 -11.25 11.03
N LYS A 101 -0.55 -11.99 11.59
CA LYS A 101 -0.72 -13.41 11.96
C LYS A 101 -1.84 -13.60 12.99
N GLU A 102 -1.88 -12.76 14.03
CA GLU A 102 -2.95 -12.81 15.02
C GLU A 102 -4.31 -12.42 14.41
N HIS A 103 -4.33 -11.38 13.56
CA HIS A 103 -5.55 -10.91 12.90
C HIS A 103 -6.13 -11.95 11.93
N CYS A 104 -5.27 -12.67 11.21
CA CYS A 104 -5.66 -13.63 10.17
C CYS A 104 -5.73 -15.09 10.63
N LYS A 105 -5.49 -15.39 11.91
CA LYS A 105 -5.35 -16.76 12.45
C LYS A 105 -6.54 -17.71 12.15
N ASP A 106 -7.72 -17.14 11.94
CA ASP A 106 -8.95 -17.90 11.68
C ASP A 106 -9.19 -18.15 10.18
N CYS A 107 -8.23 -17.81 9.31
CA CYS A 107 -8.33 -17.93 7.86
C CYS A 107 -7.25 -18.88 7.32
N ASP A 108 -7.56 -20.16 7.16
CA ASP A 108 -6.60 -21.20 6.73
C ASP A 108 -6.01 -20.98 5.34
N THR A 109 -6.66 -20.17 4.50
CA THR A 109 -6.18 -19.82 3.14
C THR A 109 -5.13 -18.72 3.13
N ILE A 110 -4.84 -18.09 4.29
CA ILE A 110 -3.90 -16.99 4.41
C ILE A 110 -2.55 -17.48 4.95
N THR A 111 -1.49 -17.04 4.29
CA THR A 111 -0.10 -17.18 4.76
C THR A 111 0.54 -15.80 4.91
N ILE A 112 1.10 -15.51 6.09
CA ILE A 112 1.79 -14.24 6.38
C ILE A 112 3.28 -14.50 6.53
N LEU A 113 4.11 -13.80 5.72
CA LEU A 113 5.55 -13.98 5.65
C LEU A 113 6.29 -12.67 5.96
N ASN A 114 7.32 -12.75 6.80
CA ASN A 114 8.21 -11.62 7.06
C ASN A 114 9.33 -11.61 6.05
N GLU A 115 9.08 -11.02 4.89
CA GLU A 115 9.97 -11.07 3.73
C GLU A 115 10.04 -9.73 3.02
N ASP A 116 11.18 -9.47 2.39
CA ASP A 116 11.38 -8.30 1.54
C ASP A 116 10.78 -8.56 0.14
N ILE A 117 9.74 -7.81 -0.20
CA ILE A 117 9.05 -7.92 -1.49
C ILE A 117 9.98 -7.77 -2.70
N ARG A 118 11.12 -7.10 -2.54
CA ARG A 118 12.13 -6.90 -3.59
C ARG A 118 12.95 -8.17 -3.87
N LEU A 119 13.07 -9.05 -2.88
CA LEU A 119 13.94 -10.24 -2.93
C LEU A 119 13.15 -11.55 -2.96
N PHE A 120 11.88 -11.51 -2.58
CA PHE A 120 11.01 -12.69 -2.49
C PHE A 120 10.82 -13.37 -3.85
N GLU A 121 10.93 -14.69 -3.90
CA GLU A 121 10.70 -15.50 -5.11
C GLU A 121 9.20 -15.80 -5.24
N TYR A 122 8.52 -15.04 -6.12
CA TYR A 122 7.09 -15.18 -6.37
C TYR A 122 6.77 -16.41 -7.20
N GLU A 123 5.77 -17.19 -6.79
CA GLU A 123 5.12 -18.19 -7.65
C GLU A 123 4.26 -17.50 -8.71
N LYS A 124 3.75 -18.26 -9.67
CA LYS A 124 2.75 -17.75 -10.61
C LYS A 124 1.46 -17.41 -9.86
N ALA A 125 0.93 -16.22 -10.14
CA ALA A 125 -0.18 -15.66 -9.40
C ALA A 125 -1.26 -15.07 -10.31
N ASP A 126 -2.49 -15.05 -9.83
CA ASP A 126 -3.63 -14.45 -10.50
C ASP A 126 -3.76 -12.97 -10.16
N LEU A 127 -3.40 -12.59 -8.93
CA LEU A 127 -3.54 -11.23 -8.44
C LEU A 127 -2.34 -10.82 -7.59
N PHE A 128 -1.87 -9.60 -7.82
CA PHE A 128 -1.04 -8.84 -6.88
C PHE A 128 -1.78 -7.60 -6.42
N VAL A 129 -1.71 -7.30 -5.13
CA VAL A 129 -2.22 -6.07 -4.54
C VAL A 129 -1.10 -5.35 -3.81
N SER A 130 -0.99 -4.04 -4.01
CA SER A 130 -0.14 -3.13 -3.24
C SER A 130 -0.98 -1.96 -2.77
N TYR A 131 -1.22 -1.87 -1.48
CA TYR A 131 -2.03 -0.81 -0.92
C TYR A 131 -1.18 0.19 -0.15
N TYR A 132 -0.75 1.25 -0.84
CA TYR A 132 0.13 2.31 -0.33
C TYR A 132 1.51 1.82 0.16
N CYS A 133 2.08 0.80 -0.49
CA CYS A 133 3.37 0.22 -0.14
C CYS A 133 4.52 0.68 -1.06
N MET A 134 4.32 0.69 -2.39
CA MET A 134 5.41 0.93 -3.36
C MET A 134 6.10 2.29 -3.19
N GLN A 135 5.40 3.27 -2.65
CA GLN A 135 5.94 4.60 -2.35
C GLN A 135 7.07 4.59 -1.30
N PHE A 136 7.21 3.50 -0.52
CA PHE A 136 8.28 3.28 0.46
C PHE A 136 9.43 2.44 -0.11
N VAL A 137 9.24 1.79 -1.24
CA VAL A 137 10.33 1.10 -1.94
C VAL A 137 11.29 2.14 -2.53
N PRO A 138 12.62 2.02 -2.35
CA PRO A 138 13.56 2.95 -2.95
C PRO A 138 13.34 3.08 -4.47
N PRO A 139 13.37 4.31 -5.04
CA PRO A 139 13.12 4.54 -6.47
C PRO A 139 13.94 3.66 -7.41
N ARG A 140 15.20 3.38 -7.04
CA ARG A 140 16.13 2.54 -7.83
C ARG A 140 15.65 1.09 -7.97
N ASP A 141 14.87 0.57 -6.99
CA ASP A 141 14.47 -0.84 -6.93
C ASP A 141 13.06 -1.06 -7.55
N ARG A 142 12.28 0.00 -7.77
CA ARG A 142 10.86 -0.10 -8.19
C ARG A 142 10.69 -0.73 -9.57
N GLN A 143 11.55 -0.37 -10.53
CA GLN A 143 11.42 -0.89 -11.89
C GLN A 143 11.61 -2.41 -11.93
N ASP A 144 12.59 -2.93 -11.22
CA ASP A 144 12.86 -4.37 -11.16
C ASP A 144 11.74 -5.11 -10.41
N LEU A 145 11.23 -4.52 -9.31
CA LEU A 145 10.10 -5.08 -8.58
C LEU A 145 8.84 -5.17 -9.46
N PHE A 146 8.50 -4.11 -10.21
CA PHE A 146 7.34 -4.13 -11.12
C PHE A 146 7.52 -5.17 -12.23
N LYS A 147 8.76 -5.33 -12.75
CA LYS A 147 9.06 -6.37 -13.73
C LYS A 147 8.87 -7.77 -13.15
N ARG A 148 9.32 -8.02 -11.93
CA ARG A 148 9.13 -9.31 -11.23
C ARG A 148 7.65 -9.60 -10.99
N ILE A 149 6.85 -8.62 -10.57
CA ILE A 149 5.39 -8.77 -10.44
C ILE A 149 4.78 -9.14 -11.79
N TYR A 150 5.12 -8.40 -12.86
CA TYR A 150 4.64 -8.70 -14.22
C TYR A 150 5.00 -10.13 -14.64
N ASP A 151 6.25 -10.54 -14.45
CA ASP A 151 6.71 -11.86 -14.86
C ASP A 151 6.00 -12.98 -14.08
N SER A 152 5.69 -12.75 -12.82
CA SER A 152 5.02 -13.71 -11.93
C SER A 152 3.50 -13.81 -12.16
N LEU A 153 2.87 -12.79 -12.72
CA LEU A 153 1.46 -12.87 -13.08
C LEU A 153 1.20 -13.95 -14.14
N ASN A 154 0.11 -14.67 -14.00
CA ASN A 154 -0.52 -15.45 -15.03
C ASN A 154 -1.04 -14.53 -16.16
N TRP A 155 -1.21 -15.04 -17.37
CA TRP A 155 -1.87 -14.28 -18.45
C TRP A 155 -3.31 -13.96 -18.05
N GLY A 156 -3.71 -12.71 -18.21
CA GLY A 156 -5.00 -12.23 -17.75
C GLY A 156 -5.08 -11.93 -16.24
N GLY A 157 -4.00 -12.18 -15.49
CA GLY A 157 -3.90 -11.79 -14.09
C GLY A 157 -3.70 -10.27 -13.91
N ALA A 158 -3.94 -9.76 -12.72
CA ALA A 158 -3.93 -8.32 -12.45
C ALA A 158 -2.94 -7.92 -11.35
N PHE A 159 -2.44 -6.68 -11.49
CA PHE A 159 -1.79 -5.95 -10.42
C PHE A 159 -2.65 -4.72 -10.06
N ILE A 160 -3.13 -4.66 -8.82
CA ILE A 160 -3.88 -3.54 -8.28
C ILE A 160 -2.95 -2.76 -7.36
N MET A 161 -2.68 -1.49 -7.69
CA MET A 161 -1.74 -0.67 -6.95
C MET A 161 -2.39 0.65 -6.54
N PHE A 162 -2.42 0.93 -5.25
CA PHE A 162 -2.83 2.22 -4.69
C PHE A 162 -1.62 2.97 -4.15
N GLU A 163 -1.46 4.23 -4.55
CA GLU A 163 -0.30 5.05 -4.22
C GLU A 163 -0.69 6.50 -3.93
N LYS A 164 0.08 7.12 -3.05
CA LYS A 164 0.14 8.57 -3.05
C LYS A 164 0.89 9.02 -4.30
N VAL A 165 0.37 10.03 -5.01
CA VAL A 165 0.98 10.57 -6.23
C VAL A 165 1.31 12.05 -6.06
N ARG A 166 2.32 12.51 -6.81
CA ARG A 166 2.66 13.93 -6.93
C ARG A 166 1.82 14.59 -8.02
N GLY A 167 1.64 15.90 -7.89
CA GLY A 167 1.11 16.71 -8.98
C GLY A 167 2.02 16.67 -10.21
N PRO A 168 1.48 16.88 -11.41
CA PRO A 168 2.26 16.84 -12.65
C PRO A 168 3.28 17.98 -12.77
N ASP A 169 3.05 19.08 -12.06
CA ASP A 169 3.96 20.22 -11.96
C ASP A 169 3.88 20.89 -10.58
N ALA A 170 4.69 21.92 -10.34
CA ALA A 170 4.78 22.62 -9.07
C ALA A 170 3.45 23.26 -8.64
N ARG A 171 2.71 23.88 -9.57
CA ARG A 171 1.42 24.54 -9.29
C ARG A 171 0.39 23.54 -8.77
N PHE A 172 0.23 22.40 -9.47
CA PHE A 172 -0.68 21.36 -9.04
C PHE A 172 -0.21 20.69 -7.74
N GLN A 173 1.10 20.55 -7.56
CA GLN A 173 1.65 20.03 -6.31
C GLN A 173 1.30 20.91 -5.12
N ASP A 174 1.38 22.23 -5.25
CA ASP A 174 1.01 23.19 -4.20
C ASP A 174 -0.48 23.10 -3.86
N ILE A 175 -1.35 23.01 -4.87
CA ILE A 175 -2.79 22.81 -4.68
C ILE A 175 -3.06 21.50 -3.92
N LEU A 176 -2.48 20.38 -4.36
CA LEU A 176 -2.68 19.09 -3.71
C LEU A 176 -2.17 19.07 -2.27
N SER A 177 -1.03 19.72 -2.01
CA SER A 177 -0.45 19.80 -0.66
C SER A 177 -1.34 20.60 0.29
N SER A 178 -1.90 21.73 -0.20
CA SER A 178 -2.84 22.55 0.59
C SER A 178 -4.10 21.78 0.92
N LEU A 179 -4.78 21.22 -0.08
CA LEU A 179 -6.03 20.47 0.10
C LEU A 179 -5.84 19.23 0.99
N TYR A 180 -4.70 18.54 0.87
CA TYR A 180 -4.39 17.39 1.72
C TYR A 180 -4.12 17.79 3.18
N SER A 181 -3.51 18.94 3.40
CA SER A 181 -3.34 19.50 4.75
C SER A 181 -4.70 19.82 5.38
N ASP A 182 -5.60 20.44 4.63
CA ASP A 182 -6.97 20.74 5.08
C ASP A 182 -7.76 19.45 5.38
N PHE A 183 -7.58 18.41 4.55
CA PHE A 183 -8.18 17.08 4.81
C PHE A 183 -7.72 16.52 6.16
N LYS A 184 -6.43 16.55 6.46
CA LYS A 184 -5.90 16.05 7.74
C LYS A 184 -6.40 16.87 8.93
N VAL A 185 -6.46 18.19 8.81
CA VAL A 185 -7.00 19.05 9.88
C VAL A 185 -8.47 18.69 10.15
N ARG A 186 -9.29 18.49 9.12
CA ARG A 186 -10.69 18.07 9.28
C ARG A 186 -10.83 16.70 9.95
N ASN A 187 -9.83 15.83 9.78
CA ASN A 187 -9.78 14.51 10.41
C ASN A 187 -9.07 14.52 11.79
N GLY A 188 -8.91 15.69 12.39
CA GLY A 188 -8.48 15.83 13.78
C GLY A 188 -6.97 15.95 14.00
N PHE A 189 -6.14 15.99 12.95
CA PHE A 189 -4.71 16.25 13.12
C PHE A 189 -4.44 17.73 13.37
N SER A 190 -3.58 18.01 14.34
CA SER A 190 -3.06 19.35 14.56
C SER A 190 -2.03 19.75 13.49
N ALA A 191 -1.81 21.05 13.31
CA ALA A 191 -0.80 21.55 12.40
C ALA A 191 0.61 21.06 12.77
N GLU A 192 0.90 20.92 14.07
CA GLU A 192 2.19 20.42 14.56
C GLU A 192 2.40 18.95 14.18
N GLU A 193 1.38 18.09 14.35
CA GLU A 193 1.43 16.68 13.97
C GLU A 193 1.61 16.51 12.46
N ILE A 194 0.92 17.31 11.65
CA ILE A 194 1.06 17.32 10.19
C ILE A 194 2.48 17.67 9.77
N LEU A 195 3.05 18.70 10.38
CA LEU A 195 4.42 19.13 10.10
C LEU A 195 5.45 18.09 10.55
N SER A 196 5.27 17.54 11.75
CA SER A 196 6.13 16.50 12.32
C SER A 196 6.11 15.23 11.46
N LYS A 197 4.93 14.79 11.02
CA LYS A 197 4.78 13.67 10.09
C LYS A 197 5.48 13.94 8.74
N THR A 198 5.30 15.13 8.19
CA THR A 198 5.98 15.52 6.94
C THR A 198 7.50 15.48 7.07
N ARG A 199 8.02 15.91 8.23
CA ARG A 199 9.46 15.88 8.52
C ARG A 199 9.97 14.45 8.70
N SER A 200 9.22 13.60 9.38
CA SER A 200 9.63 12.20 9.63
C SER A 200 9.73 11.38 8.35
N LEU A 201 8.93 11.69 7.34
CA LEU A 201 8.86 10.96 6.06
C LEU A 201 9.89 11.40 5.01
N LYS A 202 10.76 12.37 5.33
CA LYS A 202 11.79 12.84 4.38
C LYS A 202 12.76 11.72 4.00
N GLY A 203 12.88 11.47 2.68
CA GLY A 203 13.75 10.42 2.13
C GLY A 203 13.27 8.99 2.40
N ILE A 204 12.05 8.83 2.97
CA ILE A 204 11.42 7.54 3.26
C ILE A 204 10.19 7.35 2.40
N LEU A 205 9.35 8.38 2.27
CA LEU A 205 8.19 8.38 1.41
C LEU A 205 8.50 9.18 0.14
N ASP A 206 8.70 8.46 -0.97
CA ASP A 206 9.05 9.05 -2.28
C ASP A 206 7.96 8.75 -3.34
N PRO A 207 6.79 9.42 -3.28
CA PRO A 207 5.73 9.19 -4.26
C PRO A 207 6.15 9.71 -5.65
N PHE A 208 5.82 8.95 -6.69
CA PHE A 208 5.94 9.38 -8.08
C PHE A 208 4.66 10.11 -8.54
N SER A 209 4.71 10.80 -9.67
CA SER A 209 3.51 11.30 -10.32
C SER A 209 2.70 10.14 -10.92
N THR A 210 1.44 10.38 -11.27
CA THR A 210 0.60 9.44 -12.03
C THR A 210 1.36 8.89 -13.25
N GLU A 211 1.94 9.79 -14.06
CA GLU A 211 2.69 9.38 -15.26
C GLU A 211 3.97 8.62 -14.93
N GLY A 212 4.64 8.97 -13.83
CA GLY A 212 5.81 8.24 -13.35
C GLY A 212 5.47 6.78 -13.02
N ASN A 213 4.37 6.54 -12.33
CA ASN A 213 3.88 5.20 -12.02
C ASN A 213 3.45 4.45 -13.28
N ILE A 214 2.66 5.07 -14.16
CA ILE A 214 2.27 4.49 -15.46
C ILE A 214 3.51 4.15 -16.30
N GLY A 215 4.52 5.00 -16.29
CA GLY A 215 5.79 4.74 -16.97
C GLY A 215 6.52 3.50 -16.44
N LEU A 216 6.56 3.28 -15.12
CA LEU A 216 7.11 2.07 -14.51
C LEU A 216 6.31 0.82 -14.94
N LEU A 217 4.98 0.88 -14.89
CA LEU A 217 4.09 -0.22 -15.29
C LEU A 217 4.27 -0.58 -16.76
N LYS A 218 4.31 0.41 -17.66
CA LYS A 218 4.53 0.18 -19.10
C LYS A 218 5.90 -0.46 -19.38
N ARG A 219 6.97 0.02 -18.73
CA ARG A 219 8.31 -0.56 -18.88
C ARG A 219 8.42 -1.96 -18.30
N ALA A 220 7.59 -2.32 -17.32
CA ALA A 220 7.51 -3.69 -16.82
C ALA A 220 6.85 -4.66 -17.80
N GLY A 221 6.03 -4.15 -18.74
CA GLY A 221 5.36 -4.93 -19.79
C GLY A 221 3.84 -4.78 -19.82
N PHE A 222 3.24 -4.08 -18.87
CA PHE A 222 1.80 -3.85 -18.86
C PHE A 222 1.35 -2.89 -19.97
N VAL A 223 0.27 -3.25 -20.65
CA VAL A 223 -0.36 -2.40 -21.69
C VAL A 223 -1.75 -1.92 -21.27
N ASP A 224 -2.48 -2.74 -20.54
CA ASP A 224 -3.83 -2.42 -20.07
C ASP A 224 -3.75 -1.81 -18.68
N ILE A 225 -3.85 -0.48 -18.60
CA ILE A 225 -3.68 0.31 -17.39
C ILE A 225 -4.86 1.27 -17.25
N MET A 226 -5.55 1.22 -16.12
CA MET A 226 -6.67 2.11 -15.82
C MET A 226 -6.56 2.67 -14.40
N THR A 227 -6.87 3.96 -14.21
CA THR A 227 -7.14 4.52 -12.88
C THR A 227 -8.54 4.08 -12.44
N VAL A 228 -8.63 3.43 -11.28
CA VAL A 228 -9.91 2.93 -10.72
C VAL A 228 -10.43 3.78 -9.57
N GLN A 229 -9.55 4.52 -8.91
CA GLN A 229 -9.90 5.48 -7.86
C GLN A 229 -8.92 6.65 -7.88
N LYS A 230 -9.44 7.87 -7.69
CA LYS A 230 -8.58 9.05 -7.49
C LYS A 230 -9.25 10.06 -6.59
N TYR A 231 -8.54 10.46 -5.54
CA TYR A 231 -8.94 11.55 -4.67
C TYR A 231 -7.69 12.34 -4.23
N LEU A 232 -7.63 13.61 -4.58
CA LEU A 232 -6.46 14.48 -4.36
C LEU A 232 -5.17 13.83 -4.91
N CYS A 233 -4.22 13.59 -3.99
CA CYS A 233 -2.94 12.95 -4.28
C CYS A 233 -2.94 11.43 -3.96
N PHE A 234 -4.09 10.77 -3.95
CA PHE A 234 -4.22 9.33 -3.76
C PHE A 234 -4.88 8.72 -4.99
N GLU A 235 -4.25 7.70 -5.56
CA GLU A 235 -4.66 7.12 -6.82
C GLU A 235 -4.51 5.61 -6.81
N GLY A 236 -5.54 4.91 -7.28
CA GLY A 236 -5.56 3.47 -7.48
C GLY A 236 -5.50 3.11 -8.95
N PHE A 237 -4.64 2.18 -9.30
CA PHE A 237 -4.44 1.66 -10.65
C PHE A 237 -4.84 0.18 -10.71
N LEU A 238 -5.59 -0.19 -11.73
CA LEU A 238 -5.80 -1.58 -12.16
C LEU A 238 -4.96 -1.81 -13.41
N VAL A 239 -4.15 -2.87 -13.38
CA VAL A 239 -3.21 -3.20 -14.46
C VAL A 239 -3.35 -4.69 -14.78
N ILE A 240 -3.54 -5.03 -16.05
CA ILE A 240 -3.77 -6.42 -16.50
C ILE A 240 -2.60 -6.88 -17.39
N LYS A 241 -2.17 -8.13 -17.20
CA LYS A 241 -1.14 -8.77 -18.03
C LYS A 241 -1.70 -9.42 -19.27
#